data_690da097a8789a6aed3b615d9cfadf58
#
_entry.id   690da097a8789a6aed3b615d9cfadf58
#
_cell.length_a   1.000
_cell.length_b   1.000
_cell.length_c   1.000
_cell.angle_alpha   90.00
_cell.angle_beta   90.00
_cell.angle_gamma   90.00
#
_symmetry.space_group_name_H-M   'P 1'
#
loop_
_entity.id
_entity.type
_entity.pdbx_description
1 polymer ?
#
loop_
_entity_poly.entity_id
_entity_poly.type
_entity_poly.pdbx_seq_one_letter_code
_entity_poly.pdbx_strand_id
1 'polypeptide(L)'
;MEPQLLTTEGGFFSQLSEALQGAILEAVGILSEVFVALVILAIGRFVAGKVGDVVERVSLRANFDSTVSETPLGVLFGDRNGAAAAALGTIVTYYMFLIAVFAALDHIGFTVLTQWIEGAVSYVPAFLGGLLVLTVGFYIADFAVDSVRESTTAQKSGFPDIFADVTKTLLYFVVIVIGLDMMGVSVGILYTFGEPFVLALGLAFALAVGIAFGWGGKEHIAQNVGDWHEDKSEN
;
A
#
# COMPACT_ATOMS: atom_id res chain seq x y z
N MET A 1 -5.96 -38.04 -73.91
CA MET A 1 -5.32 -36.99 -73.09
C MET A 1 -6.39 -35.98 -72.77
N GLU A 2 -7.02 -36.09 -71.64
CA GLU A 2 -7.82 -35.19 -70.85
C GLU A 2 -8.87 -35.91 -70.03
N PRO A 3 -8.65 -36.05 -68.74
CA PRO A 3 -9.72 -35.74 -67.79
C PRO A 3 -9.20 -35.18 -66.49
N GLN A 4 -8.15 -34.38 -66.50
CA GLN A 4 -7.59 -33.79 -65.23
C GLN A 4 -8.08 -32.40 -64.87
N LEU A 5 -8.78 -31.71 -65.76
CA LEU A 5 -9.23 -30.33 -65.52
C LEU A 5 -10.59 -30.23 -64.75
N LEU A 6 -11.40 -31.28 -64.75
CA LEU A 6 -12.72 -31.28 -64.09
C LEU A 6 -12.64 -31.59 -62.57
N THR A 7 -11.54 -32.16 -62.10
CA THR A 7 -11.35 -32.46 -60.66
C THR A 7 -10.87 -31.25 -59.86
N THR A 8 -10.27 -30.24 -60.50
CA THR A 8 -9.71 -29.05 -59.85
C THR A 8 -10.80 -28.04 -59.50
N GLU A 9 -11.83 -27.87 -60.35
CA GLU A 9 -12.92 -26.94 -60.09
C GLU A 9 -13.86 -27.39 -58.95
N GLY A 10 -14.17 -28.69 -58.88
CA GLY A 10 -14.95 -29.28 -57.80
C GLY A 10 -14.27 -29.15 -56.44
N GLY A 11 -12.94 -29.27 -56.41
CA GLY A 11 -12.12 -29.13 -55.22
C GLY A 11 -12.06 -27.66 -54.71
N PHE A 12 -12.03 -26.70 -55.64
CA PHE A 12 -12.03 -25.28 -55.27
C PHE A 12 -13.36 -24.82 -54.63
N PHE A 13 -14.48 -25.20 -55.21
CA PHE A 13 -15.82 -24.86 -54.68
C PHE A 13 -16.08 -25.54 -53.33
N SER A 14 -15.63 -26.76 -53.10
CA SER A 14 -15.77 -27.43 -51.81
C SER A 14 -14.89 -26.75 -50.72
N GLN A 15 -13.64 -26.41 -51.03
CA GLN A 15 -12.77 -25.69 -50.13
C GLN A 15 -13.32 -24.29 -49.80
N LEU A 16 -13.89 -23.57 -50.77
CA LEU A 16 -14.50 -22.29 -50.56
C LEU A 16 -15.74 -22.41 -49.67
N SER A 17 -16.59 -23.41 -49.86
CA SER A 17 -17.78 -23.64 -49.04
C SER A 17 -17.41 -24.02 -47.59
N GLU A 18 -16.37 -24.86 -47.42
CA GLU A 18 -15.86 -25.18 -46.08
C GLU A 18 -15.26 -23.98 -45.38
N ALA A 19 -14.48 -23.15 -46.09
CA ALA A 19 -13.92 -21.91 -45.52
C ALA A 19 -15.02 -20.91 -45.15
N LEU A 20 -16.05 -20.75 -45.95
CA LEU A 20 -17.20 -19.91 -45.65
C LEU A 20 -18.01 -20.42 -44.44
N GLN A 21 -18.26 -21.73 -44.38
CA GLN A 21 -18.93 -22.35 -43.24
C GLN A 21 -18.10 -22.19 -41.96
N GLY A 22 -16.79 -22.40 -42.03
CA GLY A 22 -15.87 -22.18 -40.93
C GLY A 22 -15.91 -20.73 -40.42
N ALA A 23 -15.81 -19.76 -41.35
CA ALA A 23 -15.87 -18.34 -41.00
C ALA A 23 -17.22 -17.91 -40.38
N ILE A 24 -18.34 -18.49 -40.85
CA ILE A 24 -19.66 -18.21 -40.25
C ILE A 24 -19.76 -18.81 -38.85
N LEU A 25 -19.30 -20.04 -38.65
CA LEU A 25 -19.31 -20.67 -37.32
C LEU A 25 -18.39 -19.94 -36.33
N GLU A 26 -17.23 -19.47 -36.78
CA GLU A 26 -16.30 -18.67 -36.00
C GLU A 26 -16.93 -17.31 -35.65
N ALA A 27 -17.57 -16.64 -36.59
CA ALA A 27 -18.26 -15.37 -36.34
C ALA A 27 -19.42 -15.52 -35.33
N VAL A 28 -20.18 -16.60 -35.40
CA VAL A 28 -21.24 -16.92 -34.42
C VAL A 28 -20.64 -17.19 -33.03
N GLY A 29 -19.49 -17.90 -32.97
CA GLY A 29 -18.75 -18.13 -31.74
C GLY A 29 -18.32 -16.83 -31.08
N ILE A 30 -17.67 -15.94 -31.83
CA ILE A 30 -17.24 -14.61 -31.35
C ILE A 30 -18.43 -13.78 -30.85
N LEU A 31 -19.55 -13.81 -31.56
CA LEU A 31 -20.77 -13.09 -31.15
C LEU A 31 -21.31 -13.58 -29.80
N SER A 32 -21.26 -14.90 -29.58
CA SER A 32 -21.64 -15.51 -28.30
C SER A 32 -20.73 -15.10 -27.15
N GLU A 33 -19.40 -15.10 -27.37
CA GLU A 33 -18.40 -14.69 -26.39
C GLU A 33 -18.54 -13.21 -26.00
N VAL A 34 -18.75 -12.33 -27.00
CA VAL A 34 -19.00 -10.91 -26.78
C VAL A 34 -20.30 -10.69 -26.00
N PHE A 35 -21.36 -11.44 -26.28
CA PHE A 35 -22.61 -11.33 -25.52
C PHE A 35 -22.41 -11.72 -24.05
N VAL A 36 -21.70 -12.81 -23.77
CA VAL A 36 -21.41 -13.23 -22.40
C VAL A 36 -20.54 -12.20 -21.69
N ALA A 37 -19.53 -11.64 -22.36
CA ALA A 37 -18.71 -10.57 -21.80
C ALA A 37 -19.51 -9.33 -21.43
N LEU A 38 -20.47 -8.92 -22.27
CA LEU A 38 -21.38 -7.82 -21.94
C LEU A 38 -22.25 -8.11 -20.72
N VAL A 39 -22.71 -9.36 -20.57
CA VAL A 39 -23.45 -9.79 -19.38
C VAL A 39 -22.56 -9.71 -18.12
N ILE A 40 -21.31 -10.18 -18.21
CA ILE A 40 -20.32 -10.07 -17.13
C ILE A 40 -20.11 -8.60 -16.74
N LEU A 41 -19.95 -7.70 -17.71
CA LEU A 41 -19.79 -6.27 -17.46
C LEU A 41 -21.04 -5.64 -16.81
N ALA A 42 -22.23 -6.00 -17.26
CA ALA A 42 -23.47 -5.48 -16.69
C ALA A 42 -23.66 -5.92 -15.23
N ILE A 43 -23.43 -7.21 -14.94
CA ILE A 43 -23.49 -7.73 -13.59
C ILE A 43 -22.38 -7.12 -12.73
N GLY A 44 -21.15 -7.06 -13.24
CA GLY A 44 -19.99 -6.48 -12.58
C GLY A 44 -20.21 -5.01 -12.22
N ARG A 45 -20.81 -4.20 -13.13
CA ARG A 45 -21.14 -2.80 -12.86
C ARG A 45 -22.18 -2.64 -11.75
N PHE A 46 -23.17 -3.52 -11.71
CA PHE A 46 -24.17 -3.53 -10.66
C PHE A 46 -23.58 -3.91 -9.31
N VAL A 47 -22.80 -4.99 -9.26
CA VAL A 47 -22.11 -5.47 -8.02
C VAL A 47 -21.12 -4.43 -7.53
N ALA A 48 -20.31 -3.87 -8.40
CA ALA A 48 -19.33 -2.84 -8.07
C ALA A 48 -19.97 -1.63 -7.34
N GLY A 49 -21.09 -1.11 -7.88
CA GLY A 49 -21.79 -0.02 -7.23
C GLY A 49 -22.29 -0.39 -5.84
N LYS A 50 -22.88 -1.58 -5.68
CA LYS A 50 -23.37 -2.03 -4.37
C LYS A 50 -22.27 -2.22 -3.33
N VAL A 51 -21.12 -2.77 -3.75
CA VAL A 51 -19.97 -2.95 -2.86
C VAL A 51 -19.40 -1.58 -2.45
N GLY A 52 -19.23 -0.65 -3.40
CA GLY A 52 -18.78 0.71 -3.09
C GLY A 52 -19.69 1.44 -2.11
N ASP A 53 -21.01 1.38 -2.32
CA ASP A 53 -22.01 1.98 -1.42
C ASP A 53 -21.95 1.37 0.01
N VAL A 54 -21.63 0.07 0.12
CA VAL A 54 -21.46 -0.59 1.42
C VAL A 54 -20.20 -0.10 2.09
N VAL A 55 -19.09 -0.03 1.36
CA VAL A 55 -17.81 0.45 1.89
C VAL A 55 -17.92 1.89 2.36
N GLU A 56 -18.51 2.79 1.57
CA GLU A 56 -18.75 4.17 1.98
C GLU A 56 -19.55 4.26 3.28
N ARG A 57 -20.67 3.52 3.38
CA ARG A 57 -21.50 3.51 4.59
C ARG A 57 -20.80 2.94 5.82
N VAL A 58 -19.98 1.90 5.65
CA VAL A 58 -19.18 1.33 6.75
C VAL A 58 -18.13 2.32 7.20
N SER A 59 -17.43 2.98 6.26
CA SER A 59 -16.42 4.00 6.55
C SER A 59 -17.01 5.20 7.30
N LEU A 60 -18.20 5.66 6.88
CA LEU A 60 -18.92 6.74 7.60
C LEU A 60 -19.28 6.32 9.04
N ARG A 61 -19.73 5.08 9.26
CA ARG A 61 -20.06 4.55 10.59
C ARG A 61 -18.82 4.37 11.48
N ALA A 62 -17.69 4.07 10.88
CA ALA A 62 -16.41 3.95 11.57
C ALA A 62 -15.75 5.31 11.88
N ASN A 63 -16.40 6.43 11.57
CA ASN A 63 -15.83 7.77 11.69
C ASN A 63 -14.48 7.93 10.94
N PHE A 64 -14.35 7.25 9.79
CA PHE A 64 -13.13 7.26 9.00
C PHE A 64 -12.69 8.68 8.60
N ASP A 65 -13.65 9.56 8.31
CA ASP A 65 -13.38 10.96 7.95
C ASP A 65 -12.68 11.72 9.07
N SER A 66 -13.09 11.54 10.33
CA SER A 66 -12.43 12.19 11.47
C SER A 66 -11.00 11.68 11.64
N THR A 67 -10.82 10.38 11.53
CA THR A 67 -9.48 9.77 11.61
C THR A 67 -8.55 10.28 10.52
N VAL A 68 -9.04 10.41 9.28
CA VAL A 68 -8.25 10.95 8.16
C VAL A 68 -7.98 12.43 8.32
N SER A 69 -8.95 13.22 8.80
CA SER A 69 -8.79 14.68 8.98
C SER A 69 -7.74 15.03 10.03
N GLU A 70 -7.51 14.18 11.02
CA GLU A 70 -6.47 14.34 12.03
C GLU A 70 -5.06 13.99 11.53
N THR A 71 -4.95 13.44 10.32
CA THR A 71 -3.68 13.10 9.69
C THR A 71 -3.28 14.11 8.60
N PRO A 72 -2.01 14.13 8.14
CA PRO A 72 -1.60 14.94 6.99
C PRO A 72 -2.40 14.66 5.71
N LEU A 73 -3.03 13.49 5.60
CA LEU A 73 -3.88 13.12 4.46
C LEU A 73 -5.21 13.90 4.45
N GLY A 74 -5.66 14.43 5.59
CA GLY A 74 -6.88 15.25 5.68
C GLY A 74 -6.86 16.47 4.76
N VAL A 75 -5.69 17.04 4.49
CA VAL A 75 -5.52 18.18 3.57
C VAL A 75 -6.01 17.85 2.15
N LEU A 76 -5.95 16.57 1.73
CA LEU A 76 -6.38 16.12 0.40
C LEU A 76 -7.91 16.14 0.25
N PHE A 77 -8.65 15.98 1.33
CA PHE A 77 -10.11 15.85 1.33
C PHE A 77 -10.85 17.13 1.71
N GLY A 78 -10.13 18.10 2.35
CA GLY A 78 -10.68 19.35 2.84
C GLY A 78 -11.74 19.14 3.95
N ASP A 79 -12.44 20.22 4.35
CA ASP A 79 -13.42 20.20 5.45
C ASP A 79 -14.80 19.61 5.06
N ARG A 80 -14.88 18.78 4.03
CA ARG A 80 -16.15 18.18 3.61
C ARG A 80 -16.40 16.89 4.40
N ASN A 81 -17.43 16.91 5.23
CA ASN A 81 -17.89 15.72 5.95
C ASN A 81 -18.23 14.59 4.95
N GLY A 82 -17.69 13.40 5.17
CA GLY A 82 -17.92 12.24 4.31
C GLY A 82 -17.02 12.16 3.06
N ALA A 83 -16.10 13.11 2.84
CA ALA A 83 -15.29 13.13 1.63
C ALA A 83 -14.31 11.97 1.52
N ALA A 84 -13.66 11.59 2.62
CA ALA A 84 -12.73 10.47 2.64
C ALA A 84 -13.47 9.13 2.51
N ALA A 85 -14.61 8.96 3.17
CA ALA A 85 -15.46 7.77 3.05
C ALA A 85 -16.03 7.61 1.63
N ALA A 86 -16.50 8.70 1.02
CA ALA A 86 -17.00 8.69 -0.35
C ALA A 86 -15.89 8.38 -1.37
N ALA A 87 -14.69 8.92 -1.17
CA ALA A 87 -13.54 8.61 -2.00
C ALA A 87 -13.18 7.13 -1.91
N LEU A 88 -13.16 6.54 -0.71
CA LEU A 88 -12.90 5.12 -0.51
C LEU A 88 -13.96 4.25 -1.19
N GLY A 89 -15.24 4.57 -1.03
CA GLY A 89 -16.35 3.88 -1.72
C GLY A 89 -16.22 3.96 -3.24
N THR A 90 -15.83 5.13 -3.76
CA THR A 90 -15.60 5.35 -5.19
C THR A 90 -14.41 4.51 -5.71
N ILE A 91 -13.29 4.50 -5.00
CA ILE A 91 -12.10 3.69 -5.35
C ILE A 91 -12.49 2.20 -5.42
N VAL A 92 -13.22 1.71 -4.40
CA VAL A 92 -13.66 0.32 -4.36
C VAL A 92 -14.64 0.01 -5.50
N THR A 93 -15.55 0.93 -5.84
CA THR A 93 -16.44 0.78 -6.99
C THR A 93 -15.67 0.61 -8.31
N TYR A 94 -14.70 1.50 -8.56
CA TYR A 94 -13.89 1.39 -9.78
C TYR A 94 -13.01 0.14 -9.79
N TYR A 95 -12.48 -0.26 -8.64
CA TYR A 95 -11.71 -1.47 -8.52
C TYR A 95 -12.52 -2.72 -8.83
N MET A 96 -13.70 -2.85 -8.24
CA MET A 96 -14.61 -3.97 -8.51
C MET A 96 -15.07 -3.99 -9.97
N PHE A 97 -15.29 -2.81 -10.56
CA PHE A 97 -15.60 -2.72 -11.98
C PHE A 97 -14.42 -3.11 -12.87
N LEU A 98 -13.19 -2.76 -12.49
CA LEU A 98 -11.97 -3.18 -13.20
C LEU A 98 -11.81 -4.71 -13.19
N ILE A 99 -12.12 -5.36 -12.08
CA ILE A 99 -12.16 -6.84 -11.99
C ILE A 99 -13.19 -7.41 -12.97
N ALA A 100 -14.36 -6.79 -13.10
CA ALA A 100 -15.37 -7.24 -14.04
C ALA A 100 -14.92 -7.05 -15.49
N VAL A 101 -14.23 -5.96 -15.80
CA VAL A 101 -13.63 -5.73 -17.12
C VAL A 101 -12.55 -6.77 -17.40
N PHE A 102 -11.69 -7.07 -16.43
CA PHE A 102 -10.70 -8.13 -16.55
C PHE A 102 -11.35 -9.47 -16.88
N ALA A 103 -12.37 -9.88 -16.11
CA ALA A 103 -13.09 -11.12 -16.33
C ALA A 103 -13.78 -11.19 -17.71
N ALA A 104 -14.34 -10.08 -18.18
CA ALA A 104 -14.98 -9.99 -19.51
C ALA A 104 -13.97 -10.12 -20.65
N LEU A 105 -12.79 -9.49 -20.54
CA LEU A 105 -11.73 -9.56 -21.54
C LEU A 105 -11.03 -10.93 -21.56
N ASP A 106 -10.85 -11.52 -20.38
CA ASP A 106 -10.32 -12.87 -20.24
C ASP A 106 -11.23 -13.90 -20.93
N HIS A 107 -12.54 -13.73 -20.76
CA HIS A 107 -13.54 -14.58 -21.40
C HIS A 107 -13.48 -14.52 -22.94
N ILE A 108 -13.22 -13.36 -23.53
CA ILE A 108 -13.08 -13.19 -25.00
C ILE A 108 -11.69 -13.65 -25.49
N GLY A 109 -10.73 -13.88 -24.60
CA GLY A 109 -9.37 -14.31 -24.94
C GLY A 109 -8.42 -13.17 -25.35
N PHE A 110 -8.70 -11.92 -24.99
CA PHE A 110 -7.81 -10.77 -25.22
C PHE A 110 -6.61 -10.79 -24.28
N THR A 111 -5.70 -11.76 -24.46
CA THR A 111 -4.56 -12.01 -23.54
C THR A 111 -3.64 -10.80 -23.30
N VAL A 112 -3.36 -10.00 -24.33
CA VAL A 112 -2.48 -8.83 -24.19
C VAL A 112 -3.11 -7.77 -23.28
N LEU A 113 -4.39 -7.49 -23.47
CA LEU A 113 -5.11 -6.49 -22.68
C LEU A 113 -5.35 -6.97 -21.24
N THR A 114 -5.63 -8.27 -21.10
CA THR A 114 -5.82 -8.95 -19.82
C THR A 114 -4.56 -8.82 -18.93
N GLN A 115 -3.36 -9.03 -19.48
CA GLN A 115 -2.11 -8.87 -18.73
C GLN A 115 -1.89 -7.45 -18.21
N TRP A 116 -2.26 -6.43 -18.99
CA TRP A 116 -2.13 -5.03 -18.55
C TRP A 116 -3.12 -4.69 -17.42
N ILE A 117 -4.33 -5.19 -17.51
CA ILE A 117 -5.37 -4.98 -16.49
C ILE A 117 -5.05 -5.78 -15.23
N GLU A 118 -4.48 -6.98 -15.34
CA GLU A 118 -4.02 -7.79 -14.21
C GLU A 118 -3.03 -7.01 -13.35
N GLY A 119 -2.06 -6.33 -13.97
CA GLY A 119 -1.15 -5.42 -13.27
C GLY A 119 -1.88 -4.32 -12.50
N ALA A 120 -2.88 -3.69 -13.11
CA ALA A 120 -3.69 -2.66 -12.46
C ALA A 120 -4.56 -3.23 -11.33
N VAL A 121 -5.17 -4.41 -11.53
CA VAL A 121 -6.00 -5.09 -10.52
C VAL A 121 -5.16 -5.49 -9.31
N SER A 122 -3.94 -5.98 -9.51
CA SER A 122 -3.05 -6.36 -8.42
C SER A 122 -2.51 -5.16 -7.63
N TYR A 123 -2.38 -4.00 -8.28
CA TYR A 123 -1.86 -2.78 -7.66
C TYR A 123 -2.83 -2.15 -6.66
N VAL A 124 -4.14 -2.19 -6.92
CA VAL A 124 -5.14 -1.49 -6.09
C VAL A 124 -5.19 -2.00 -4.63
N PRO A 125 -5.17 -3.31 -4.32
CA PRO A 125 -5.10 -3.78 -2.94
C PRO A 125 -3.85 -3.29 -2.20
N ALA A 126 -2.69 -3.30 -2.86
CA ALA A 126 -1.44 -2.79 -2.30
C ALA A 126 -1.54 -1.29 -2.00
N PHE A 127 -2.10 -0.51 -2.92
CA PHE A 127 -2.34 0.92 -2.73
C PHE A 127 -3.27 1.21 -1.55
N LEU A 128 -4.40 0.50 -1.45
CA LEU A 128 -5.33 0.65 -0.32
C LEU A 128 -4.70 0.21 1.01
N GLY A 129 -3.92 -0.87 1.00
CA GLY A 129 -3.15 -1.32 2.15
C GLY A 129 -2.16 -0.26 2.64
N GLY A 130 -1.40 0.34 1.73
CA GLY A 130 -0.47 1.41 2.03
C GLY A 130 -1.17 2.68 2.55
N LEU A 131 -2.32 3.05 1.98
CA LEU A 131 -3.13 4.18 2.48
C LEU A 131 -3.63 3.94 3.91
N LEU A 132 -4.06 2.72 4.21
CA LEU A 132 -4.47 2.33 5.56
C LEU A 132 -3.28 2.42 6.53
N VAL A 133 -2.11 1.92 6.13
CA VAL A 133 -0.89 2.01 6.93
C VAL A 133 -0.48 3.45 7.19
N LEU A 134 -0.57 4.33 6.19
CA LEU A 134 -0.32 5.77 6.38
C LEU A 134 -1.30 6.37 7.41
N THR A 135 -2.59 6.10 7.27
CA THR A 135 -3.61 6.65 8.16
C THR A 135 -3.41 6.18 9.61
N VAL A 136 -3.29 4.86 9.82
CA VAL A 136 -3.09 4.28 11.15
C VAL A 136 -1.71 4.63 11.70
N GLY A 137 -0.69 4.62 10.84
CA GLY A 137 0.69 4.94 11.21
C GLY A 137 0.85 6.38 11.70
N PHE A 138 0.25 7.36 11.04
CA PHE A 138 0.24 8.75 11.51
C PHE A 138 -0.47 8.90 12.86
N TYR A 139 -1.61 8.22 13.03
CA TYR A 139 -2.31 8.24 14.31
C TYR A 139 -1.46 7.69 15.47
N ILE A 140 -0.80 6.55 15.24
CA ILE A 140 0.12 5.94 16.21
C ILE A 140 1.32 6.87 16.46
N ALA A 141 1.86 7.51 15.42
CA ALA A 141 2.97 8.42 15.54
C ALA A 141 2.61 9.65 16.38
N ASP A 142 1.45 10.26 16.17
CA ASP A 142 0.98 11.39 16.98
C ASP A 142 0.79 10.98 18.43
N PHE A 143 0.17 9.84 18.72
CA PHE A 143 0.04 9.31 20.07
C PHE A 143 1.40 9.12 20.77
N ALA A 144 2.39 8.59 20.05
CA ALA A 144 3.74 8.41 20.58
C ALA A 144 4.42 9.76 20.87
N VAL A 145 4.25 10.75 20.00
CA VAL A 145 4.79 12.12 20.16
C VAL A 145 4.19 12.79 21.38
N ASP A 146 2.88 12.69 21.59
CA ASP A 146 2.21 13.26 22.76
C ASP A 146 2.73 12.63 24.06
N SER A 147 2.96 11.32 24.06
CA SER A 147 3.59 10.60 25.18
C SER A 147 5.01 11.10 25.48
N VAL A 148 5.79 11.44 24.44
CA VAL A 148 7.13 12.04 24.61
C VAL A 148 7.01 13.45 25.18
N ARG A 149 6.08 14.26 24.69
CA ARG A 149 5.87 15.65 25.15
C ARG A 149 5.47 15.70 26.63
N GLU A 150 4.66 14.74 27.08
CA GLU A 150 4.21 14.64 28.47
C GLU A 150 5.25 14.01 29.40
N SER A 151 6.33 13.43 28.86
CA SER A 151 7.34 12.77 29.67
C SER A 151 8.07 13.74 30.60
N THR A 152 8.28 13.34 31.87
CA THR A 152 9.02 14.12 32.87
C THR A 152 10.45 14.40 32.45
N THR A 153 11.05 13.56 31.61
CA THR A 153 12.41 13.74 31.10
C THR A 153 12.48 14.86 30.07
N ALA A 154 11.50 14.92 29.14
CA ALA A 154 11.40 16.00 28.17
C ALA A 154 11.15 17.36 28.87
N GLN A 155 10.22 17.39 29.83
CA GLN A 155 9.90 18.60 30.59
C GLN A 155 11.08 19.13 31.40
N LYS A 156 11.90 18.27 32.00
CA LYS A 156 13.10 18.64 32.75
C LYS A 156 14.28 19.10 31.90
N SER A 157 14.29 18.74 30.59
CA SER A 157 15.37 19.13 29.65
C SER A 157 15.36 20.62 29.31
N GLY A 158 14.25 21.34 29.56
CA GLY A 158 14.04 22.72 29.13
C GLY A 158 13.68 22.90 27.67
N PHE A 159 13.63 21.84 26.89
CA PHE A 159 13.32 21.83 25.45
C PHE A 159 12.34 20.71 25.05
N PRO A 160 11.19 20.55 25.73
CA PRO A 160 10.25 19.47 25.49
C PRO A 160 9.71 19.44 24.05
N ASP A 161 9.49 20.62 23.47
CA ASP A 161 8.95 20.73 22.12
C ASP A 161 9.93 20.27 21.06
N ILE A 162 11.24 20.55 21.23
CA ILE A 162 12.27 20.09 20.28
C ILE A 162 12.34 18.57 20.27
N PHE A 163 12.30 17.91 21.43
CA PHE A 163 12.28 16.44 21.49
C PHE A 163 11.04 15.86 20.84
N ALA A 164 9.87 16.45 21.08
CA ALA A 164 8.63 16.03 20.47
C ALA A 164 8.66 16.21 18.95
N ASP A 165 9.12 17.35 18.44
CA ASP A 165 9.16 17.67 17.02
C ASP A 165 10.16 16.78 16.25
N VAL A 166 11.32 16.49 16.82
CA VAL A 166 12.29 15.55 16.25
C VAL A 166 11.70 14.15 16.19
N THR A 167 11.06 13.70 17.26
CA THR A 167 10.39 12.39 17.31
C THR A 167 9.26 12.33 16.29
N LYS A 168 8.45 13.37 16.16
CA LYS A 168 7.37 13.47 15.17
C LYS A 168 7.91 13.32 13.76
N THR A 169 8.92 14.12 13.43
CA THR A 169 9.53 14.09 12.09
C THR A 169 10.07 12.71 11.74
N LEU A 170 10.73 12.05 12.68
CA LEU A 170 11.31 10.73 12.48
C LEU A 170 10.22 9.67 12.31
N LEU A 171 9.20 9.65 13.17
CA LEU A 171 8.10 8.69 13.08
C LEU A 171 7.28 8.90 11.79
N TYR A 172 7.01 10.14 11.41
CA TYR A 172 6.31 10.45 10.17
C TYR A 172 7.11 9.98 8.95
N PHE A 173 8.42 10.20 8.94
CA PHE A 173 9.28 9.70 7.87
C PHE A 173 9.20 8.17 7.75
N VAL A 174 9.29 7.45 8.87
CA VAL A 174 9.17 5.98 8.88
C VAL A 174 7.81 5.53 8.37
N VAL A 175 6.72 6.14 8.83
CA VAL A 175 5.35 5.83 8.40
C VAL A 175 5.19 6.06 6.90
N ILE A 176 5.70 7.18 6.38
CA ILE A 176 5.63 7.49 4.95
C ILE A 176 6.40 6.46 4.12
N VAL A 177 7.61 6.09 4.55
CA VAL A 177 8.43 5.08 3.84
C VAL A 177 7.71 3.73 3.80
N ILE A 178 7.19 3.25 4.93
CA ILE A 178 6.47 1.98 5.01
C ILE A 178 5.18 2.03 4.17
N GLY A 179 4.42 3.12 4.26
CA GLY A 179 3.18 3.29 3.49
C GLY A 179 3.41 3.30 1.98
N LEU A 180 4.45 4.01 1.52
CA LEU A 180 4.83 4.05 0.11
C LEU A 180 5.34 2.70 -0.39
N ASP A 181 6.16 2.00 0.40
CA ASP A 181 6.65 0.65 0.08
C ASP A 181 5.48 -0.33 -0.09
N MET A 182 4.52 -0.26 0.81
CA MET A 182 3.32 -1.09 0.77
C MET A 182 2.40 -0.77 -0.43
N MET A 183 2.42 0.47 -0.91
CA MET A 183 1.76 0.89 -2.16
C MET A 183 2.47 0.36 -3.42
N GLY A 184 3.62 -0.31 -3.29
CA GLY A 184 4.43 -0.76 -4.42
C GLY A 184 5.28 0.34 -5.04
N VAL A 185 5.40 1.50 -4.38
CA VAL A 185 6.32 2.57 -4.80
C VAL A 185 7.74 2.17 -4.44
N SER A 186 8.66 2.24 -5.40
CA SER A 186 10.06 1.91 -5.15
C SER A 186 10.71 2.92 -4.20
N VAL A 187 10.82 2.55 -2.94
CA VAL A 187 11.45 3.36 -1.86
C VAL A 187 12.93 3.05 -1.66
N GLY A 188 13.57 2.30 -2.58
CA GLY A 188 14.97 1.90 -2.49
C GLY A 188 15.94 3.06 -2.27
N ILE A 189 15.69 4.21 -2.90
CA ILE A 189 16.46 5.44 -2.69
C ILE A 189 16.35 5.92 -1.23
N LEU A 190 15.14 5.88 -0.65
CA LEU A 190 14.92 6.30 0.73
C LEU A 190 15.65 5.37 1.72
N TYR A 191 15.69 4.08 1.47
CA TYR A 191 16.48 3.13 2.27
C TYR A 191 17.99 3.40 2.14
N THR A 192 18.47 3.67 0.92
CA THR A 192 19.90 3.93 0.70
C THR A 192 20.41 5.15 1.49
N PHE A 193 19.61 6.18 1.65
CA PHE A 193 19.97 7.35 2.46
C PHE A 193 19.55 7.21 3.93
N GLY A 194 18.45 6.53 4.21
CA GLY A 194 17.90 6.36 5.55
C GLY A 194 18.76 5.44 6.43
N GLU A 195 19.26 4.33 5.87
CA GLU A 195 20.03 3.34 6.62
C GLU A 195 21.31 3.93 7.25
N PRO A 196 22.19 4.66 6.53
CA PRO A 196 23.36 5.31 7.15
C PRO A 196 22.97 6.34 8.19
N PHE A 197 21.85 7.05 7.99
CA PHE A 197 21.37 8.06 8.93
C PHE A 197 20.89 7.43 10.25
N VAL A 198 20.08 6.37 10.17
CA VAL A 198 19.63 5.61 11.36
C VAL A 198 20.81 4.99 12.08
N LEU A 199 21.80 4.46 11.36
CA LEU A 199 23.00 3.88 11.94
C LEU A 199 23.85 4.94 12.66
N ALA A 200 24.00 6.13 12.06
CA ALA A 200 24.69 7.26 12.69
C ALA A 200 23.99 7.74 13.96
N LEU A 201 22.66 7.84 13.97
CA LEU A 201 21.87 8.17 15.16
C LEU A 201 22.01 7.09 16.24
N GLY A 202 21.95 5.81 15.86
CA GLY A 202 22.14 4.69 16.78
C GLY A 202 23.53 4.71 17.44
N LEU A 203 24.58 4.97 16.67
CA LEU A 203 25.93 5.14 17.18
C LEU A 203 26.06 6.36 18.11
N ALA A 204 25.48 7.49 17.71
CA ALA A 204 25.50 8.69 18.56
C ALA A 204 24.79 8.45 19.89
N PHE A 205 23.64 7.77 19.87
CA PHE A 205 22.90 7.39 21.07
C PHE A 205 23.71 6.41 21.94
N ALA A 206 24.29 5.38 21.36
CA ALA A 206 25.11 4.41 22.06
C ALA A 206 26.33 5.07 22.74
N LEU A 207 26.99 6.00 22.04
CA LEU A 207 28.10 6.77 22.60
C LEU A 207 27.64 7.69 23.73
N ALA A 208 26.50 8.39 23.55
CA ALA A 208 25.96 9.26 24.59
C ALA A 208 25.62 8.50 25.87
N VAL A 209 24.98 7.32 25.74
CA VAL A 209 24.66 6.43 26.84
C VAL A 209 25.96 5.89 27.48
N GLY A 210 26.92 5.41 26.66
CA GLY A 210 28.21 4.90 27.13
C GLY A 210 29.00 5.94 27.93
N ILE A 211 29.05 7.19 27.46
CA ILE A 211 29.74 8.29 28.17
C ILE A 211 28.98 8.65 29.44
N ALA A 212 27.65 8.72 29.41
CA ALA A 212 26.83 9.06 30.59
C ALA A 212 27.00 8.02 31.70
N PHE A 213 26.98 6.72 31.36
CA PHE A 213 27.24 5.63 32.31
C PHE A 213 28.71 5.58 32.76
N GLY A 214 29.65 5.82 31.83
CA GLY A 214 31.08 5.84 32.14
C GLY A 214 31.46 6.94 33.14
N TRP A 215 30.93 8.16 32.94
CA TRP A 215 31.18 9.27 33.87
C TRP A 215 30.35 9.19 35.15
N GLY A 216 29.05 8.83 35.04
CA GLY A 216 28.18 8.66 36.21
C GLY A 216 28.59 7.51 37.11
N GLY A 217 29.14 6.43 36.55
CA GLY A 217 29.63 5.28 37.31
C GLY A 217 31.00 5.48 37.96
N LYS A 218 31.81 6.41 37.44
CA LYS A 218 33.17 6.67 37.93
C LYS A 218 33.23 6.99 39.43
N GLU A 219 32.34 7.82 39.91
CA GLU A 219 32.28 8.26 41.30
C GLU A 219 31.86 7.12 42.24
N HIS A 220 30.92 6.29 41.80
CA HIS A 220 30.43 5.14 42.56
C HIS A 220 31.48 4.01 42.65
N ILE A 221 32.23 3.80 41.56
CA ILE A 221 33.33 2.82 41.53
C ILE A 221 34.51 3.30 42.39
N ALA A 222 34.85 4.61 42.32
CA ALA A 222 35.96 5.18 43.10
C ALA A 222 35.71 5.10 44.62
N GLN A 223 34.45 5.27 45.06
CA GLN A 223 34.08 5.13 46.48
C GLN A 223 34.16 3.67 46.95
N ASN A 224 33.65 2.72 46.18
CA ASN A 224 33.66 1.31 46.61
C ASN A 224 35.03 0.61 46.47
N VAL A 225 35.90 1.07 45.57
CA VAL A 225 37.27 0.51 45.48
C VAL A 225 38.14 0.94 46.67
N GLY A 226 37.85 2.13 47.26
CA GLY A 226 38.49 2.57 48.51
C GLY A 226 38.26 1.58 49.68
N ASP A 227 37.03 1.20 49.90
CA ASP A 227 36.60 0.30 50.97
C ASP A 227 37.18 -1.11 50.86
N TRP A 228 37.46 -1.60 49.65
CA TRP A 228 38.08 -2.90 49.40
C TRP A 228 39.56 -2.97 49.75
N HIS A 229 40.24 -1.84 49.85
CA HIS A 229 41.64 -1.78 50.25
C HIS A 229 41.81 -1.66 51.75
N GLU A 230 40.87 -1.06 52.50
CA GLU A 230 40.92 -0.98 53.94
C GLU A 230 40.64 -2.32 54.62
N ASP A 231 39.72 -3.14 54.08
CA ASP A 231 39.34 -4.45 54.61
C ASP A 231 40.46 -5.51 54.50
N LYS A 232 41.50 -5.26 53.65
CA LYS A 232 42.69 -6.16 53.52
C LYS A 232 43.85 -5.75 54.36
N SER A 233 43.82 -4.62 55.05
CA SER A 233 44.92 -4.19 55.89
C SER A 233 44.77 -4.53 57.39
N GLU A 234 43.58 -5.09 57.76
CA GLU A 234 43.31 -5.52 59.16
C GLU A 234 43.33 -7.03 59.39
N ASN A 235 43.78 -7.85 58.45
CA ASN A 235 44.02 -9.29 58.60
C ASN A 235 45.49 -9.58 58.28
#